data_f5943c77ee18e5c90f6f6f33f345681d
#
_entry.id   f5943c77ee18e5c90f6f6f33f345681d
#
_cell.length_a   1.000
_cell.length_b   1.000
_cell.length_c   1.000
_cell.angle_alpha   90.00
_cell.angle_beta   90.00
_cell.angle_gamma   90.00
#
_symmetry.space_group_name_H-M   'P 1'
#
loop_
_entity.id
_entity.type
_entity.pdbx_description
1 polymer ?
#
loop_
_entity_poly.entity_id
_entity_poly.type
_entity_poly.pdbx_seq_one_letter_code
_entity_poly.pdbx_strand_id
1 'polypeptide(L)'
;PAVIRSHGGRARAICEGELKIDIAFIAASSSDCMGNANGVKGKSICGSLGYAKVDAEYADKVIVVTDTLVDYPNFPQSISQTLVDYVVVVDEIGDPKGIMSGATRFTSNPKELLMAKKVSEVMLATGLFVDGFSMQTGSGGASLAVTRFVKEEVKKRDIKLSYALGGITKPMVDLLEEGLVDTIFDVQCFDLSAAESIGKNEKHIEISSDFYANPFNKSAAVNKLDFVILSALEIDTDFNVNVISGSDGVIRAASGGHSDTAAMAKVSIVVAPLTRGRLSTVIDKVTTVVTPGSTVDVVVTDYGVAVNPARE
;
A
#
# COMPACT_ATOMS: atom_id res chain seq x y z
N PRO A 1 -11.09 13.19 20.28
CA PRO A 1 -9.72 12.99 19.88
C PRO A 1 -9.62 11.82 18.91
N ALA A 2 -8.76 11.93 17.90
CA ALA A 2 -8.46 10.86 16.97
C ALA A 2 -7.05 10.32 17.22
N VAL A 3 -6.87 9.01 17.05
CA VAL A 3 -5.56 8.36 17.06
C VAL A 3 -5.25 7.91 15.64
N ILE A 4 -4.14 8.39 15.09
CA ILE A 4 -3.68 8.01 13.76
C ILE A 4 -2.44 7.13 13.93
N ARG A 5 -2.44 5.96 13.31
CA ARG A 5 -1.34 5.01 13.32
C ARG A 5 -0.98 4.63 11.89
N SER A 6 0.26 4.25 11.65
CA SER A 6 0.65 3.59 10.41
C SER A 6 0.00 2.20 10.30
N HIS A 7 0.05 1.59 9.13
CA HIS A 7 -0.54 0.27 8.92
C HIS A 7 0.10 -0.80 9.81
N GLY A 8 1.44 -0.87 9.83
CA GLY A 8 2.16 -1.78 10.72
C GLY A 8 2.03 -1.39 12.18
N GLY A 9 2.04 -0.09 12.50
CA GLY A 9 1.84 0.42 13.85
C GLY A 9 0.43 0.12 14.43
N ARG A 10 -0.62 0.07 13.56
CA ARG A 10 -1.95 -0.36 13.99
C ARG A 10 -1.98 -1.87 14.27
N ALA A 11 -1.44 -2.68 13.35
CA ALA A 11 -1.34 -4.12 13.54
C ALA A 11 -0.58 -4.44 14.85
N ARG A 12 0.58 -3.81 15.07
CA ARG A 12 1.33 -3.93 16.32
C ARG A 12 0.49 -3.61 17.55
N ALA A 13 -0.22 -2.47 17.52
CA ALA A 13 -0.99 -2.02 18.67
C ALA A 13 -2.13 -2.99 19.05
N ILE A 14 -2.72 -3.66 18.04
CA ILE A 14 -3.73 -4.70 18.26
C ILE A 14 -3.07 -5.96 18.83
N CYS A 15 -2.01 -6.46 18.18
CA CYS A 15 -1.30 -7.66 18.62
C CYS A 15 -0.74 -7.56 20.05
N GLU A 16 -0.25 -6.36 20.44
CA GLU A 16 0.29 -6.08 21.77
C GLU A 16 -0.78 -5.70 22.82
N GLY A 17 -2.03 -5.61 22.42
CA GLY A 17 -3.15 -5.27 23.30
C GLY A 17 -3.25 -3.78 23.69
N GLU A 18 -2.47 -2.89 23.04
CA GLU A 18 -2.62 -1.45 23.22
C GLU A 18 -3.94 -0.93 22.64
N LEU A 19 -4.41 -1.57 21.57
CA LEU A 19 -5.67 -1.29 20.91
C LEU A 19 -6.57 -2.54 21.01
N LYS A 20 -7.51 -2.51 21.93
CA LYS A 20 -8.49 -3.57 22.06
C LYS A 20 -9.62 -3.38 21.05
N ILE A 21 -10.06 -4.49 20.45
CA ILE A 21 -11.21 -4.55 19.56
C ILE A 21 -12.26 -5.46 20.21
N ASP A 22 -13.38 -4.88 20.64
CA ASP A 22 -14.45 -5.66 21.25
C ASP A 22 -15.26 -6.40 20.18
N ILE A 23 -15.57 -5.73 19.05
CA ILE A 23 -16.34 -6.32 17.95
C ILE A 23 -15.73 -5.87 16.62
N ALA A 24 -15.41 -6.83 15.76
CA ALA A 24 -15.02 -6.60 14.38
C ALA A 24 -16.19 -6.91 13.43
N PHE A 25 -16.67 -5.90 12.69
CA PHE A 25 -17.57 -6.09 11.57
C PHE A 25 -16.76 -6.13 10.29
N ILE A 26 -16.74 -7.28 9.64
CA ILE A 26 -15.91 -7.49 8.44
C ILE A 26 -16.81 -7.71 7.24
N ALA A 27 -16.80 -6.75 6.30
CA ALA A 27 -17.45 -6.92 5.01
C ALA A 27 -16.60 -7.83 4.13
N ALA A 28 -17.18 -8.90 3.64
CA ALA A 28 -16.56 -9.85 2.73
C ALA A 28 -17.47 -10.15 1.56
N SER A 29 -16.94 -10.12 0.34
CA SER A 29 -17.73 -10.30 -0.88
C SER A 29 -18.33 -11.70 -1.01
N SER A 30 -17.83 -12.69 -0.27
CA SER A 30 -18.47 -13.99 -0.12
C SER A 30 -18.13 -14.61 1.24
N SER A 31 -19.06 -15.40 1.77
CA SER A 31 -18.87 -16.26 2.95
C SER A 31 -19.66 -17.55 2.79
N ASP A 32 -19.20 -18.64 3.41
CA ASP A 32 -20.05 -19.79 3.65
C ASP A 32 -20.78 -19.69 5.01
N CYS A 33 -21.66 -20.64 5.28
CA CYS A 33 -22.45 -20.64 6.52
C CYS A 33 -21.62 -20.86 7.80
N MET A 34 -20.37 -21.31 7.68
CA MET A 34 -19.44 -21.51 8.79
C MET A 34 -18.54 -20.28 9.03
N GLY A 35 -18.51 -19.33 8.09
CA GLY A 35 -17.75 -18.10 8.24
C GLY A 35 -16.42 -18.07 7.49
N ASN A 36 -16.09 -19.06 6.64
CA ASN A 36 -14.95 -18.89 5.73
C ASN A 36 -15.28 -17.78 4.73
N ALA A 37 -14.59 -16.67 4.84
CA ALA A 37 -14.90 -15.48 4.07
C ALA A 37 -13.71 -14.99 3.24
N ASN A 38 -13.98 -14.40 2.08
CA ASN A 38 -12.96 -13.76 1.25
C ASN A 38 -13.54 -12.57 0.46
N GLY A 39 -12.64 -11.79 -0.15
CA GLY A 39 -12.98 -10.65 -0.98
C GLY A 39 -12.92 -10.93 -2.50
N VAL A 40 -12.68 -12.19 -2.92
CA VAL A 40 -12.35 -12.52 -4.32
C VAL A 40 -13.48 -13.23 -5.07
N LYS A 41 -14.53 -13.64 -4.36
CA LYS A 41 -15.72 -14.27 -4.92
C LYS A 41 -16.97 -13.44 -4.62
N GLY A 42 -18.06 -13.72 -5.34
CA GLY A 42 -19.34 -13.02 -5.14
C GLY A 42 -19.50 -11.79 -6.03
N LYS A 43 -20.60 -11.07 -5.82
CA LYS A 43 -20.98 -9.92 -6.68
C LYS A 43 -20.26 -8.61 -6.29
N SER A 44 -19.83 -8.48 -5.05
CA SER A 44 -19.18 -7.27 -4.51
C SER A 44 -17.69 -7.50 -4.25
N ILE A 45 -16.97 -8.09 -5.21
CA ILE A 45 -15.53 -8.37 -5.06
C ILE A 45 -14.77 -7.10 -4.67
N CYS A 46 -13.91 -7.22 -3.66
CA CYS A 46 -13.07 -6.13 -3.15
C CYS A 46 -11.58 -6.51 -3.07
N GLY A 47 -11.25 -7.77 -3.35
CA GLY A 47 -9.89 -8.28 -3.32
C GLY A 47 -9.40 -8.63 -1.92
N SER A 48 -8.20 -8.16 -1.58
CA SER A 48 -7.55 -8.46 -0.30
C SER A 48 -8.31 -7.92 0.90
N LEU A 49 -8.50 -8.75 1.93
CA LEU A 49 -8.98 -8.39 3.27
C LEU A 49 -7.82 -8.24 4.26
N GLY A 50 -6.62 -7.93 3.80
CA GLY A 50 -5.38 -7.97 4.57
C GLY A 50 -5.38 -7.16 5.86
N TYR A 51 -6.08 -6.01 5.90
CA TYR A 51 -6.22 -5.23 7.13
C TYR A 51 -7.19 -5.87 8.13
N ALA A 52 -8.26 -6.48 7.64
CA ALA A 52 -9.28 -7.11 8.47
C ALA A 52 -8.79 -8.41 9.15
N LYS A 53 -7.72 -9.04 8.63
CA LYS A 53 -7.16 -10.28 9.22
C LYS A 53 -6.76 -10.08 10.68
N VAL A 54 -6.03 -9.03 10.98
CA VAL A 54 -5.58 -8.73 12.35
C VAL A 54 -6.78 -8.41 13.25
N ASP A 55 -7.79 -7.70 12.72
CA ASP A 55 -9.02 -7.43 13.48
C ASP A 55 -9.76 -8.71 13.81
N ALA A 56 -9.86 -9.65 12.86
CA ALA A 56 -10.49 -10.96 13.09
C ALA A 56 -9.73 -11.82 14.10
N GLU A 57 -8.40 -11.76 14.09
CA GLU A 57 -7.56 -12.58 14.98
C GLU A 57 -7.62 -12.13 16.44
N TYR A 58 -7.88 -10.85 16.71
CA TYR A 58 -7.74 -10.25 18.04
C TYR A 58 -9.04 -9.63 18.61
N ALA A 59 -10.12 -9.58 17.84
CA ALA A 59 -11.40 -9.10 18.35
C ALA A 59 -12.06 -10.13 19.29
N ASP A 60 -12.76 -9.63 20.33
CA ASP A 60 -13.53 -10.50 21.22
C ASP A 60 -14.71 -11.17 20.48
N LYS A 61 -15.26 -10.49 19.44
CA LYS A 61 -16.33 -10.98 18.57
C LYS A 61 -16.08 -10.59 17.13
N VAL A 62 -16.31 -11.53 16.21
CA VAL A 62 -16.17 -11.31 14.77
C VAL A 62 -17.48 -11.58 14.06
N ILE A 63 -17.96 -10.57 13.34
CA ILE A 63 -19.20 -10.62 12.54
C ILE A 63 -18.82 -10.41 11.09
N VAL A 64 -18.93 -11.45 10.28
CA VAL A 64 -18.80 -11.37 8.84
C VAL A 64 -20.12 -10.88 8.23
N VAL A 65 -20.08 -9.81 7.46
CA VAL A 65 -21.21 -9.29 6.69
C VAL A 65 -20.94 -9.55 5.21
N THR A 66 -21.83 -10.29 4.56
CA THR A 66 -21.69 -10.67 3.15
C THR A 66 -22.99 -10.46 2.37
N ASP A 67 -22.88 -10.22 1.08
CA ASP A 67 -24.03 -10.21 0.17
C ASP A 67 -24.06 -11.42 -0.76
N THR A 68 -23.14 -12.35 -0.57
CA THR A 68 -23.09 -13.62 -1.34
C THR A 68 -22.75 -14.78 -0.42
N LEU A 69 -23.78 -15.48 0.05
CA LEU A 69 -23.61 -16.75 0.74
C LEU A 69 -23.35 -17.86 -0.27
N VAL A 70 -22.28 -18.62 -0.08
CA VAL A 70 -21.87 -19.71 -0.98
C VAL A 70 -21.90 -21.06 -0.22
N ASP A 71 -21.86 -22.14 -0.99
CA ASP A 71 -21.76 -23.48 -0.43
C ASP A 71 -20.45 -23.69 0.33
N TYR A 72 -20.54 -24.45 1.43
CA TYR A 72 -19.37 -24.86 2.21
C TYR A 72 -18.55 -25.92 1.46
N PRO A 73 -17.20 -25.82 1.47
CA PRO A 73 -16.36 -24.80 2.05
C PRO A 73 -15.99 -23.66 1.08
N ASN A 74 -15.91 -22.41 1.56
CA ASN A 74 -15.47 -21.26 0.78
C ASN A 74 -13.95 -21.06 0.87
N PHE A 75 -13.19 -21.61 -0.06
CA PHE A 75 -11.73 -21.50 -0.14
C PHE A 75 -11.27 -20.87 -1.46
N PRO A 76 -10.10 -20.18 -1.48
CA PRO A 76 -9.30 -19.83 -0.31
C PRO A 76 -10.04 -18.82 0.57
N GLN A 77 -9.85 -18.91 1.90
CA GLN A 77 -10.42 -17.95 2.84
C GLN A 77 -9.40 -16.88 3.23
N SER A 78 -9.84 -15.64 3.30
CA SER A 78 -9.10 -14.54 3.93
C SER A 78 -9.30 -14.55 5.44
N ILE A 79 -10.55 -14.80 5.88
CA ILE A 79 -10.96 -14.95 7.27
C ILE A 79 -11.42 -16.39 7.49
N SER A 80 -10.80 -17.05 8.47
CA SER A 80 -11.11 -18.43 8.80
C SER A 80 -12.38 -18.55 9.63
N GLN A 81 -13.20 -19.56 9.36
CA GLN A 81 -14.36 -19.92 10.19
C GLN A 81 -14.05 -20.06 11.68
N THR A 82 -12.80 -20.37 12.04
CA THR A 82 -12.37 -20.55 13.43
C THR A 82 -12.30 -19.23 14.21
N LEU A 83 -12.40 -18.10 13.52
CA LEU A 83 -12.38 -16.75 14.10
C LEU A 83 -13.76 -16.09 14.12
N VAL A 84 -14.74 -16.64 13.38
CA VAL A 84 -16.02 -15.98 13.11
C VAL A 84 -17.10 -16.45 14.08
N ASP A 85 -17.74 -15.51 14.78
CA ASP A 85 -18.88 -15.80 15.66
C ASP A 85 -20.22 -15.80 14.91
N TYR A 86 -20.37 -14.86 13.94
CA TYR A 86 -21.64 -14.69 13.21
C TYR A 86 -21.40 -14.39 11.74
N VAL A 87 -22.28 -14.93 10.89
CA VAL A 87 -22.38 -14.58 9.47
C VAL A 87 -23.73 -13.88 9.26
N VAL A 88 -23.69 -12.67 8.74
CA VAL A 88 -24.88 -11.87 8.43
C VAL A 88 -24.95 -11.67 6.92
N VAL A 89 -26.06 -12.12 6.33
CA VAL A 89 -26.31 -11.96 4.90
C VAL A 89 -27.17 -10.71 4.70
N VAL A 90 -26.73 -9.82 3.83
CA VAL A 90 -27.43 -8.60 3.45
C VAL A 90 -27.62 -8.52 1.93
N ASP A 91 -28.44 -7.60 1.46
CA ASP A 91 -28.70 -7.48 0.03
C ASP A 91 -27.49 -6.97 -0.76
N GLU A 92 -26.72 -6.05 -0.17
CA GLU A 92 -25.56 -5.42 -0.80
C GLU A 92 -24.57 -4.92 0.28
N ILE A 93 -23.28 -5.16 0.08
CA ILE A 93 -22.20 -4.61 0.92
C ILE A 93 -21.40 -3.52 0.22
N GLY A 94 -21.50 -3.38 -1.09
CA GLY A 94 -20.82 -2.35 -1.86
C GLY A 94 -20.82 -2.61 -3.36
N ASP A 95 -20.46 -1.58 -4.12
CA ASP A 95 -20.28 -1.66 -5.59
C ASP A 95 -18.79 -1.83 -5.93
N PRO A 96 -18.37 -2.94 -6.58
CA PRO A 96 -16.98 -3.14 -7.02
C PRO A 96 -16.46 -2.00 -7.90
N LYS A 97 -17.33 -1.36 -8.68
CA LYS A 97 -16.96 -0.20 -9.51
C LYS A 97 -16.53 1.01 -8.68
N GLY A 98 -16.97 1.10 -7.41
CA GLY A 98 -16.56 2.15 -6.48
C GLY A 98 -15.08 2.08 -6.10
N ILE A 99 -14.42 0.93 -6.21
CA ILE A 99 -12.99 0.75 -5.98
C ILE A 99 -12.17 1.56 -7.01
N MET A 100 -12.74 1.87 -8.16
CA MET A 100 -12.09 2.60 -9.26
C MET A 100 -12.12 4.12 -9.11
N SER A 101 -12.45 4.69 -7.97
CA SER A 101 -12.74 6.11 -7.80
C SER A 101 -11.56 7.09 -8.01
N GLY A 102 -10.66 6.80 -8.92
CA GLY A 102 -9.76 7.79 -9.52
C GLY A 102 -8.36 7.89 -8.93
N ALA A 103 -8.05 7.19 -7.84
CA ALA A 103 -6.71 7.19 -7.24
C ALA A 103 -5.65 6.48 -8.11
N THR A 104 -6.08 5.63 -9.04
CA THR A 104 -5.21 4.73 -9.82
C THR A 104 -5.02 5.15 -11.29
N ARG A 105 -5.35 6.40 -11.64
CA ARG A 105 -5.15 6.89 -13.00
C ARG A 105 -3.69 7.22 -13.24
N PHE A 106 -3.15 6.72 -14.34
CA PHE A 106 -1.89 7.23 -14.87
C PHE A 106 -2.03 8.73 -15.12
N THR A 107 -1.11 9.47 -14.56
CA THR A 107 -1.08 10.90 -14.82
C THR A 107 -0.67 11.18 -16.27
N SER A 108 -1.32 12.17 -16.87
CA SER A 108 -0.89 12.80 -18.12
C SER A 108 -0.17 14.13 -17.87
N ASN A 109 -0.01 14.52 -16.60
CA ASN A 109 0.66 15.77 -16.22
C ASN A 109 2.16 15.68 -16.54
N PRO A 110 2.70 16.54 -17.44
CA PRO A 110 4.12 16.50 -17.81
C PRO A 110 5.08 16.63 -16.63
N LYS A 111 4.72 17.41 -15.60
CA LYS A 111 5.55 17.58 -14.40
C LYS A 111 5.65 16.27 -13.62
N GLU A 112 4.51 15.57 -13.43
CA GLU A 112 4.49 14.30 -12.72
C GLU A 112 5.23 13.21 -13.49
N LEU A 113 5.10 13.18 -14.82
CA LEU A 113 5.87 12.27 -15.68
C LEU A 113 7.38 12.57 -15.62
N LEU A 114 7.78 13.85 -15.58
CA LEU A 114 9.18 14.23 -15.43
C LEU A 114 9.73 13.76 -14.07
N MET A 115 8.97 13.95 -12.99
CA MET A 115 9.37 13.46 -11.66
C MET A 115 9.48 11.94 -11.64
N ALA A 116 8.50 11.23 -12.20
CA ALA A 116 8.51 9.77 -12.28
C ALA A 116 9.74 9.23 -13.06
N LYS A 117 10.11 9.89 -14.16
CA LYS A 117 11.33 9.59 -14.89
C LYS A 117 12.58 9.80 -14.05
N LYS A 118 12.69 10.94 -13.35
CA LYS A 118 13.82 11.22 -12.44
C LYS A 118 13.92 10.18 -11.32
N VAL A 119 12.79 9.71 -10.76
CA VAL A 119 12.79 8.62 -9.77
C VAL A 119 13.40 7.36 -10.36
N SER A 120 13.00 6.96 -11.58
CA SER A 120 13.60 5.81 -12.27
C SER A 120 15.10 5.98 -12.47
N GLU A 121 15.57 7.17 -12.85
CA GLU A 121 16.99 7.49 -12.99
C GLU A 121 17.74 7.38 -11.63
N VAL A 122 17.13 7.84 -10.54
CA VAL A 122 17.67 7.67 -9.19
C VAL A 122 17.78 6.19 -8.83
N MET A 123 16.72 5.40 -9.05
CA MET A 123 16.75 3.96 -8.78
C MET A 123 17.90 3.27 -9.53
N LEU A 124 18.12 3.62 -10.81
CA LEU A 124 19.23 3.08 -11.59
C LEU A 124 20.60 3.48 -11.05
N ALA A 125 20.74 4.70 -10.52
CA ALA A 125 21.99 5.21 -9.98
C ALA A 125 22.41 4.56 -8.66
N THR A 126 21.47 3.96 -7.91
CA THR A 126 21.78 3.30 -6.62
C THR A 126 22.59 2.02 -6.76
N GLY A 127 22.64 1.39 -7.93
CA GLY A 127 23.23 0.07 -8.13
C GLY A 127 22.35 -1.09 -7.61
N LEU A 128 21.20 -0.84 -7.00
CA LEU A 128 20.28 -1.87 -6.49
C LEU A 128 19.20 -2.28 -7.51
N PHE A 129 19.13 -1.59 -8.65
CA PHE A 129 18.21 -1.92 -9.74
C PHE A 129 18.77 -3.09 -10.57
N VAL A 130 18.76 -4.26 -9.97
CA VAL A 130 19.32 -5.51 -10.51
C VAL A 130 18.25 -6.60 -10.55
N ASP A 131 18.51 -7.72 -11.23
CA ASP A 131 17.56 -8.82 -11.26
C ASP A 131 17.18 -9.27 -9.84
N GLY A 132 15.88 -9.46 -9.62
CA GLY A 132 15.34 -9.84 -8.32
C GLY A 132 15.10 -8.67 -7.34
N PHE A 133 15.26 -7.41 -7.72
CA PHE A 133 14.90 -6.29 -6.83
C PHE A 133 13.40 -6.28 -6.50
N SER A 134 13.05 -5.62 -5.42
CA SER A 134 11.67 -5.46 -4.96
C SER A 134 11.28 -3.99 -4.86
N MET A 135 9.99 -3.70 -5.06
CA MET A 135 9.51 -2.33 -4.96
C MET A 135 8.09 -2.20 -4.44
N GLN A 136 7.82 -1.01 -3.90
CA GLN A 136 6.49 -0.52 -3.59
C GLN A 136 6.32 0.90 -4.10
N THR A 137 5.15 1.22 -4.63
CA THR A 137 4.77 2.59 -5.01
C THR A 137 3.55 3.07 -4.23
N GLY A 138 3.45 4.39 -4.04
CA GLY A 138 2.19 5.01 -3.65
C GLY A 138 1.13 4.90 -4.75
N SER A 139 -0.14 5.06 -4.38
CA SER A 139 -1.30 4.89 -5.27
C SER A 139 -1.58 6.09 -6.19
N GLY A 140 -0.87 7.21 -6.07
CA GLY A 140 -1.23 8.45 -6.75
C GLY A 140 -0.15 9.09 -7.61
N GLY A 141 -0.57 9.82 -8.65
CA GLY A 141 0.22 10.77 -9.41
C GLY A 141 1.59 10.26 -9.88
N ALA A 142 2.64 11.02 -9.52
CA ALA A 142 4.00 10.72 -9.93
C ALA A 142 4.52 9.39 -9.38
N SER A 143 4.16 9.00 -8.13
CA SER A 143 4.64 7.74 -7.55
C SER A 143 4.13 6.52 -8.31
N LEU A 144 2.86 6.54 -8.73
CA LEU A 144 2.31 5.47 -9.56
C LEU A 144 2.92 5.47 -10.98
N ALA A 145 3.16 6.66 -11.55
CA ALA A 145 3.75 6.80 -12.89
C ALA A 145 5.17 6.23 -13.00
N VAL A 146 5.89 6.10 -11.88
CA VAL A 146 7.23 5.45 -11.84
C VAL A 146 7.17 4.03 -12.40
N THR A 147 6.09 3.30 -12.15
CA THR A 147 5.90 1.92 -12.62
C THR A 147 6.07 1.80 -14.14
N ARG A 148 5.66 2.82 -14.90
CA ARG A 148 5.83 2.83 -16.35
C ARG A 148 7.31 2.85 -16.74
N PHE A 149 8.11 3.73 -16.15
CA PHE A 149 9.53 3.86 -16.45
C PHE A 149 10.32 2.65 -15.94
N VAL A 150 9.95 2.13 -14.78
CA VAL A 150 10.50 0.87 -14.25
C VAL A 150 10.25 -0.28 -15.23
N LYS A 151 9.03 -0.41 -15.74
CA LYS A 151 8.67 -1.43 -16.74
C LYS A 151 9.53 -1.34 -18.01
N GLU A 152 9.76 -0.11 -18.53
CA GLU A 152 10.60 0.12 -19.69
C GLU A 152 12.06 -0.32 -19.43
N GLU A 153 12.64 0.04 -18.28
CA GLU A 153 14.02 -0.31 -17.92
C GLU A 153 14.20 -1.80 -17.59
N VAL A 154 13.23 -2.42 -16.95
CA VAL A 154 13.22 -3.86 -16.65
C VAL A 154 13.25 -4.67 -17.94
N LYS A 155 12.40 -4.32 -18.92
CA LYS A 155 12.41 -4.96 -20.25
C LYS A 155 13.71 -4.76 -21.00
N LYS A 156 14.24 -3.54 -21.00
CA LYS A 156 15.50 -3.18 -21.69
C LYS A 156 16.70 -3.94 -21.14
N ARG A 157 16.70 -4.24 -19.84
CA ARG A 157 17.80 -4.92 -19.13
C ARG A 157 17.62 -6.42 -19.03
N ASP A 158 16.48 -6.95 -19.46
CA ASP A 158 16.10 -8.37 -19.34
C ASP A 158 16.20 -8.87 -17.88
N ILE A 159 15.65 -8.10 -16.94
CA ILE A 159 15.60 -8.43 -15.51
C ILE A 159 14.14 -8.47 -15.04
N LYS A 160 13.91 -8.97 -13.83
CA LYS A 160 12.60 -9.06 -13.19
C LYS A 160 12.65 -8.52 -11.76
N LEU A 161 11.48 -8.12 -11.27
CA LEU A 161 11.26 -7.91 -9.84
C LEU A 161 11.03 -9.25 -9.16
N SER A 162 11.56 -9.45 -7.97
CA SER A 162 11.21 -10.58 -7.12
C SER A 162 9.80 -10.43 -6.58
N TYR A 163 9.45 -9.25 -6.07
CA TYR A 163 8.07 -8.97 -5.65
C TYR A 163 7.73 -7.48 -5.70
N ALA A 164 6.43 -7.21 -5.86
CA ALA A 164 5.80 -5.93 -5.58
C ALA A 164 4.99 -6.03 -4.29
N LEU A 165 4.92 -4.96 -3.49
CA LEU A 165 4.38 -4.97 -2.14
C LEU A 165 3.41 -3.82 -1.90
N GLY A 166 2.41 -4.05 -1.07
CA GLY A 166 1.57 -3.00 -0.46
C GLY A 166 0.15 -2.95 -1.00
N GLY A 167 -0.34 -1.75 -1.27
CA GLY A 167 -1.60 -1.52 -1.95
C GLY A 167 -1.41 -1.67 -3.45
N ILE A 168 -2.14 -2.57 -4.07
CA ILE A 168 -1.92 -2.99 -5.46
C ILE A 168 -2.88 -2.30 -6.42
N THR A 169 -2.33 -1.93 -7.57
CA THR A 169 -3.03 -1.26 -8.66
C THR A 169 -2.77 -1.98 -9.98
N LYS A 170 -3.60 -1.69 -10.98
CA LYS A 170 -3.48 -2.26 -12.32
C LYS A 170 -2.06 -2.26 -12.89
N PRO A 171 -1.24 -1.19 -12.78
CA PRO A 171 0.14 -1.22 -13.28
C PRO A 171 1.02 -2.32 -12.70
N MET A 172 0.82 -2.67 -11.43
CA MET A 172 1.54 -3.79 -10.81
C MET A 172 1.01 -5.14 -11.31
N VAL A 173 -0.31 -5.24 -11.50
CA VAL A 173 -0.93 -6.43 -12.12
C VAL A 173 -0.40 -6.63 -13.55
N ASP A 174 -0.30 -5.56 -14.32
CA ASP A 174 0.26 -5.63 -15.69
C ASP A 174 1.73 -6.14 -15.70
N LEU A 175 2.54 -5.77 -14.70
CA LEU A 175 3.89 -6.33 -14.55
C LEU A 175 3.86 -7.84 -14.26
N LEU A 176 2.92 -8.29 -13.43
CA LEU A 176 2.77 -9.71 -13.10
C LEU A 176 2.32 -10.52 -14.32
N GLU A 177 1.31 -10.04 -15.04
CA GLU A 177 0.78 -10.69 -16.24
C GLU A 177 1.80 -10.77 -17.37
N GLU A 178 2.69 -9.78 -17.48
CA GLU A 178 3.80 -9.76 -18.44
C GLU A 178 5.03 -10.53 -17.97
N GLY A 179 5.00 -11.14 -16.77
CA GLY A 179 6.12 -11.92 -16.23
C GLY A 179 7.33 -11.08 -15.80
N LEU A 180 7.12 -9.78 -15.56
CA LEU A 180 8.16 -8.82 -15.15
C LEU A 180 8.28 -8.68 -13.62
N VAL A 181 7.38 -9.27 -12.87
CA VAL A 181 7.46 -9.48 -11.43
C VAL A 181 7.08 -10.91 -11.10
N ASP A 182 7.79 -11.54 -10.20
CA ASP A 182 7.52 -12.95 -9.87
C ASP A 182 6.34 -13.12 -8.90
N THR A 183 6.12 -12.17 -7.99
CA THR A 183 5.07 -12.26 -6.97
C THR A 183 4.55 -10.87 -6.61
N ILE A 184 3.25 -10.77 -6.36
CA ILE A 184 2.63 -9.60 -5.72
C ILE A 184 2.20 -9.99 -4.30
N PHE A 185 2.61 -9.20 -3.31
CA PHE A 185 2.11 -9.23 -1.93
C PHE A 185 1.13 -8.08 -1.72
N ASP A 186 -0.15 -8.41 -1.70
CA ASP A 186 -1.27 -7.46 -1.66
C ASP A 186 -1.92 -7.42 -0.28
N VAL A 187 -1.82 -6.26 0.38
CA VAL A 187 -2.51 -5.99 1.64
C VAL A 187 -3.85 -5.31 1.41
N GLN A 188 -4.04 -4.65 0.26
CA GLN A 188 -5.28 -4.02 -0.16
C GLN A 188 -5.29 -3.77 -1.68
N CYS A 189 -6.33 -4.22 -2.36
CA CYS A 189 -6.55 -3.88 -3.76
C CYS A 189 -7.08 -2.44 -3.89
N PHE A 190 -6.42 -1.61 -4.70
CA PHE A 190 -6.83 -0.22 -4.94
C PHE A 190 -7.64 0.00 -6.22
N ASP A 191 -7.79 -1.04 -7.03
CA ASP A 191 -8.67 -1.02 -8.20
C ASP A 191 -9.25 -2.41 -8.50
N LEU A 192 -10.22 -2.44 -9.40
CA LEU A 192 -10.91 -3.67 -9.76
C LEU A 192 -9.97 -4.69 -10.44
N SER A 193 -8.97 -4.22 -11.19
CA SER A 193 -7.99 -5.11 -11.84
C SER A 193 -7.19 -5.89 -10.79
N ALA A 194 -6.78 -5.24 -9.69
CA ALA A 194 -6.11 -5.90 -8.58
C ALA A 194 -7.05 -6.91 -7.89
N ALA A 195 -8.31 -6.49 -7.61
CA ALA A 195 -9.30 -7.36 -6.98
C ALA A 195 -9.65 -8.60 -7.83
N GLU A 196 -9.66 -8.48 -9.15
CA GLU A 196 -9.86 -9.60 -10.05
C GLU A 196 -8.62 -10.49 -10.17
N SER A 197 -7.42 -9.89 -10.21
CA SER A 197 -6.15 -10.62 -10.36
C SER A 197 -5.89 -11.54 -9.17
N ILE A 198 -6.08 -11.06 -7.95
CA ILE A 198 -5.84 -11.84 -6.73
C ILE A 198 -6.72 -13.08 -6.62
N GLY A 199 -7.89 -13.06 -7.25
CA GLY A 199 -8.78 -14.23 -7.34
C GLY A 199 -8.42 -15.23 -8.44
N LYS A 200 -7.51 -14.88 -9.35
CA LYS A 200 -7.21 -15.66 -10.57
C LYS A 200 -5.74 -16.09 -10.70
N ASN A 201 -4.82 -15.31 -10.13
CA ASN A 201 -3.39 -15.52 -10.30
C ASN A 201 -2.75 -15.99 -9.00
N GLU A 202 -2.24 -17.21 -8.96
CA GLU A 202 -1.62 -17.81 -7.78
C GLU A 202 -0.37 -17.05 -7.25
N LYS A 203 0.23 -16.23 -8.10
CA LYS A 203 1.38 -15.36 -7.74
C LYS A 203 0.95 -14.01 -7.18
N HIS A 204 -0.35 -13.70 -7.18
CA HIS A 204 -0.91 -12.54 -6.52
C HIS A 204 -1.46 -12.97 -5.16
N ILE A 205 -0.70 -12.73 -4.12
CA ILE A 205 -0.88 -13.31 -2.79
C ILE A 205 -1.42 -12.25 -1.83
N GLU A 206 -2.54 -12.56 -1.18
CA GLU A 206 -3.05 -11.77 -0.08
C GLU A 206 -2.17 -11.90 1.16
N ILE A 207 -1.83 -10.77 1.76
CA ILE A 207 -1.07 -10.70 3.02
C ILE A 207 -1.82 -9.88 4.08
N SER A 208 -1.58 -10.15 5.37
CA SER A 208 -2.10 -9.33 6.46
C SER A 208 -1.28 -8.04 6.62
N SER A 209 -1.87 -7.02 7.27
CA SER A 209 -1.13 -5.82 7.67
C SER A 209 -0.01 -6.13 8.67
N ASP A 210 -0.15 -7.20 9.44
CA ASP A 210 0.86 -7.73 10.33
C ASP A 210 2.07 -8.28 9.57
N PHE A 211 1.84 -9.17 8.60
CA PHE A 211 2.88 -9.66 7.69
C PHE A 211 3.52 -8.53 6.88
N TYR A 212 2.71 -7.56 6.45
CA TYR A 212 3.17 -6.45 5.63
C TYR A 212 4.24 -5.62 6.35
N ALA A 213 3.92 -5.10 7.55
CA ALA A 213 4.69 -3.99 8.10
C ALA A 213 4.69 -3.89 9.64
N ASN A 214 4.27 -4.92 10.39
CA ASN A 214 4.36 -4.85 11.84
C ASN A 214 5.83 -4.82 12.28
N PRO A 215 6.30 -3.72 12.93
CA PRO A 215 7.71 -3.55 13.27
C PRO A 215 8.22 -4.53 14.35
N PHE A 216 7.31 -5.21 15.07
CA PHE A 216 7.66 -6.20 16.08
C PHE A 216 7.71 -7.63 15.54
N ASN A 217 7.29 -7.83 14.29
CA ASN A 217 7.47 -9.12 13.65
C ASN A 217 8.95 -9.39 13.38
N LYS A 218 9.34 -10.66 13.54
CA LYS A 218 10.70 -11.09 13.26
C LYS A 218 11.13 -10.82 11.82
N SER A 219 10.18 -10.83 10.89
CA SER A 219 10.45 -10.65 9.47
C SER A 219 9.21 -10.16 8.71
N ALA A 220 8.81 -8.92 8.92
CA ALA A 220 7.78 -8.28 8.08
C ALA A 220 8.30 -8.11 6.64
N ALA A 221 7.38 -8.14 5.65
CA ALA A 221 7.74 -8.05 4.23
C ALA A 221 8.53 -6.80 3.88
N VAL A 222 8.24 -5.66 4.54
CA VAL A 222 8.96 -4.40 4.35
C VAL A 222 10.46 -4.51 4.67
N ASN A 223 10.90 -5.47 5.50
CA ASN A 223 12.31 -5.67 5.87
C ASN A 223 13.17 -6.16 4.70
N LYS A 224 12.55 -6.65 3.64
CA LYS A 224 13.21 -7.12 2.42
C LYS A 224 13.05 -6.16 1.24
N LEU A 225 12.35 -5.05 1.44
CA LEU A 225 12.03 -4.10 0.37
C LEU A 225 13.29 -3.34 -0.07
N ASP A 226 13.57 -3.34 -1.38
CA ASP A 226 14.69 -2.59 -1.94
C ASP A 226 14.32 -1.13 -2.16
N PHE A 227 13.20 -0.87 -2.83
CA PHE A 227 12.75 0.48 -3.15
C PHE A 227 11.33 0.75 -2.66
N VAL A 228 11.14 1.91 -2.04
CA VAL A 228 9.82 2.48 -1.83
C VAL A 228 9.72 3.88 -2.42
N ILE A 229 8.66 4.13 -3.17
CA ILE A 229 8.36 5.43 -3.77
C ILE A 229 7.12 6.01 -3.12
N LEU A 230 7.28 7.11 -2.45
CA LEU A 230 6.29 7.74 -1.59
C LEU A 230 5.95 9.14 -2.07
N SER A 231 4.71 9.59 -1.85
CA SER A 231 4.30 10.97 -2.12
C SER A 231 4.32 11.80 -0.83
N ALA A 232 4.30 13.13 -0.95
CA ALA A 232 4.22 14.03 0.20
C ALA A 232 3.20 15.13 -0.02
N LEU A 233 2.58 15.63 1.05
CA LEU A 233 1.91 16.93 1.06
C LEU A 233 2.92 18.04 1.27
N GLU A 234 3.79 17.87 2.26
CA GLU A 234 4.87 18.79 2.60
C GLU A 234 6.13 18.02 3.01
N ILE A 235 7.29 18.61 2.73
CA ILE A 235 8.61 18.09 3.09
C ILE A 235 9.41 19.25 3.66
N ASP A 236 10.12 19.05 4.76
CA ASP A 236 11.00 20.10 5.29
C ASP A 236 12.47 19.89 4.91
N THR A 237 13.29 20.89 5.28
CA THR A 237 14.72 20.89 4.97
C THR A 237 15.51 19.80 5.71
N ASP A 238 14.94 19.20 6.75
CA ASP A 238 15.48 18.03 7.46
C ASP A 238 14.95 16.69 6.89
N PHE A 239 14.31 16.71 5.71
CA PHE A 239 13.69 15.57 5.02
C PHE A 239 12.50 14.95 5.78
N ASN A 240 11.97 15.60 6.82
CA ASN A 240 10.73 15.11 7.42
C ASN A 240 9.56 15.30 6.48
N VAL A 241 8.67 14.30 6.44
CA VAL A 241 7.54 14.26 5.50
C VAL A 241 6.21 14.30 6.26
N ASN A 242 5.34 15.17 5.79
CA ASN A 242 3.95 15.26 6.20
C ASN A 242 3.04 14.79 5.05
N VAL A 243 2.20 13.79 5.32
CA VAL A 243 1.18 13.29 4.38
C VAL A 243 -0.23 13.40 4.94
N ILE A 244 -0.40 13.86 6.17
CA ILE A 244 -1.69 13.87 6.88
C ILE A 244 -2.36 15.24 6.78
N SER A 245 -1.64 16.29 7.11
CA SER A 245 -2.18 17.66 7.17
C SER A 245 -1.36 18.62 6.33
N GLY A 246 -1.95 19.73 5.93
CA GLY A 246 -1.17 20.87 5.45
C GLY A 246 -0.70 21.74 6.62
N SER A 247 0.09 22.79 6.33
CA SER A 247 0.54 23.81 7.32
C SER A 247 -0.62 24.55 8.01
N ASP A 248 -1.82 24.47 7.44
CA ASP A 248 -3.06 25.01 8.03
C ASP A 248 -3.67 24.08 9.10
N GLY A 249 -3.06 22.93 9.39
CA GLY A 249 -3.51 21.93 10.36
C GLY A 249 -4.74 21.11 9.93
N VAL A 250 -5.25 21.29 8.72
CA VAL A 250 -6.41 20.53 8.21
C VAL A 250 -5.97 19.13 7.80
N ILE A 251 -6.59 18.10 8.38
CA ILE A 251 -6.35 16.70 8.02
C ILE A 251 -6.94 16.44 6.63
N ARG A 252 -6.08 16.00 5.69
CA ARG A 252 -6.44 15.73 4.28
C ARG A 252 -6.29 14.27 3.89
N ALA A 253 -5.46 13.52 4.62
CA ALA A 253 -5.16 12.14 4.32
C ALA A 253 -4.78 11.36 5.60
N ALA A 254 -4.33 10.14 5.46
CA ALA A 254 -3.84 9.29 6.54
C ALA A 254 -2.38 8.90 6.29
N SER A 255 -1.71 8.38 7.32
CA SER A 255 -0.30 7.95 7.22
C SER A 255 -0.12 6.75 6.27
N GLY A 256 -1.10 5.86 6.19
CA GLY A 256 -0.93 4.61 5.47
C GLY A 256 0.26 3.80 5.98
N GLY A 257 0.97 3.13 5.08
CA GLY A 257 2.24 2.46 5.35
C GLY A 257 3.48 3.33 5.07
N HIS A 258 3.33 4.66 4.98
CA HIS A 258 4.38 5.58 4.54
C HIS A 258 5.63 5.49 5.43
N SER A 259 5.46 5.65 6.73
CA SER A 259 6.57 5.56 7.69
C SER A 259 7.13 4.15 7.84
N ASP A 260 6.26 3.13 7.77
CA ASP A 260 6.67 1.73 7.90
C ASP A 260 7.63 1.33 6.78
N THR A 261 7.27 1.67 5.55
CA THR A 261 8.06 1.32 4.36
C THR A 261 9.31 2.17 4.21
N ALA A 262 9.24 3.48 4.53
CA ALA A 262 10.41 4.35 4.51
C ALA A 262 11.48 3.88 5.52
N ALA A 263 11.05 3.44 6.70
CA ALA A 263 11.96 2.99 7.74
C ALA A 263 12.75 1.72 7.37
N MET A 264 12.18 0.84 6.54
CA MET A 264 12.70 -0.50 6.34
C MET A 264 13.21 -0.75 4.91
N ALA A 265 12.76 -0.01 3.91
CA ALA A 265 13.28 -0.12 2.54
C ALA A 265 14.77 0.25 2.50
N LYS A 266 15.54 -0.42 1.65
CA LYS A 266 16.96 -0.07 1.44
C LYS A 266 17.13 1.33 0.87
N VAL A 267 16.19 1.75 0.01
CA VAL A 267 16.13 3.12 -0.53
C VAL A 267 14.71 3.63 -0.49
N SER A 268 14.49 4.70 0.24
CA SER A 268 13.22 5.41 0.29
C SER A 268 13.29 6.71 -0.50
N ILE A 269 12.40 6.84 -1.50
CA ILE A 269 12.34 7.97 -2.41
C ILE A 269 11.01 8.68 -2.22
N VAL A 270 11.05 9.94 -1.81
CA VAL A 270 9.87 10.78 -1.72
C VAL A 270 9.75 11.65 -2.97
N VAL A 271 8.61 11.61 -3.63
CA VAL A 271 8.35 12.37 -4.84
C VAL A 271 7.20 13.35 -4.64
N ALA A 272 7.45 14.63 -4.88
CA ALA A 272 6.44 15.68 -4.79
C ALA A 272 6.81 16.86 -5.71
N PRO A 273 5.83 17.58 -6.30
CA PRO A 273 6.15 18.82 -7.01
C PRO A 273 6.69 19.85 -6.02
N LEU A 274 7.59 20.72 -6.44
CA LEU A 274 8.12 21.79 -5.59
C LEU A 274 7.00 22.71 -5.10
N THR A 275 6.00 22.93 -5.93
CA THR A 275 4.82 23.73 -5.58
C THR A 275 3.52 23.08 -6.07
N ARG A 276 2.43 23.25 -5.31
CA ARG A 276 1.06 22.94 -5.72
C ARG A 276 0.28 24.24 -5.86
N GLY A 277 0.09 24.68 -7.11
CA GLY A 277 -0.41 26.03 -7.37
C GLY A 277 0.57 27.07 -6.81
N ARG A 278 0.13 27.84 -5.83
CA ARG A 278 0.96 28.87 -5.16
C ARG A 278 1.55 28.42 -3.82
N LEU A 279 1.25 27.20 -3.39
CA LEU A 279 1.74 26.66 -2.11
C LEU A 279 3.03 25.89 -2.33
N SER A 280 4.04 26.18 -1.52
CA SER A 280 5.28 25.40 -1.48
C SER A 280 5.02 24.02 -0.89
N THR A 281 5.58 22.99 -1.51
CA THR A 281 5.60 21.63 -0.93
C THR A 281 6.83 21.43 -0.05
N VAL A 282 7.95 22.08 -0.42
CA VAL A 282 9.15 22.14 0.40
C VAL A 282 9.07 23.39 1.27
N ILE A 283 9.14 23.21 2.60
CA ILE A 283 8.97 24.23 3.62
C ILE A 283 10.08 24.13 4.66
N ASP A 284 10.23 25.12 5.52
CA ASP A 284 11.28 25.13 6.55
C ASP A 284 11.09 23.99 7.57
N LYS A 285 9.84 23.79 8.05
CA LYS A 285 9.51 22.76 9.02
C LYS A 285 8.06 22.29 8.86
N VAL A 286 7.86 20.96 8.77
CA VAL A 286 6.53 20.39 8.74
C VAL A 286 5.85 20.47 10.10
N THR A 287 4.54 20.70 10.12
CA THR A 287 3.75 20.73 11.35
C THR A 287 3.51 19.35 11.95
N THR A 288 3.48 18.31 11.12
CA THR A 288 3.26 16.92 11.52
C THR A 288 4.30 16.04 10.85
N VAL A 289 5.21 15.47 11.63
CA VAL A 289 6.18 14.49 11.12
C VAL A 289 5.50 13.14 11.08
N VAL A 290 5.15 12.71 9.87
CA VAL A 290 4.61 11.36 9.61
C VAL A 290 5.74 10.37 9.34
N THR A 291 6.69 10.79 8.52
CA THR A 291 7.89 10.01 8.20
C THR A 291 9.11 10.86 8.56
N PRO A 292 9.89 10.42 9.55
CA PRO A 292 11.10 11.12 9.95
C PRO A 292 12.13 11.18 8.82
N GLY A 293 12.80 12.31 8.68
CA GLY A 293 13.84 12.51 7.67
C GLY A 293 14.99 11.51 7.79
N SER A 294 15.26 10.98 8.98
CA SER A 294 16.22 9.91 9.20
C SER A 294 15.90 8.59 8.46
N THR A 295 14.71 8.48 7.88
CA THR A 295 14.27 7.30 7.10
C THR A 295 14.03 7.61 5.62
N VAL A 296 14.35 8.83 5.17
CA VAL A 296 14.18 9.28 3.78
C VAL A 296 15.56 9.46 3.14
N ASP A 297 15.84 8.74 2.08
CA ASP A 297 17.14 8.81 1.39
C ASP A 297 17.17 9.89 0.31
N VAL A 298 16.10 10.00 -0.46
CA VAL A 298 16.05 10.90 -1.63
C VAL A 298 14.70 11.61 -1.73
N VAL A 299 14.74 12.89 -2.05
CA VAL A 299 13.58 13.69 -2.45
C VAL A 299 13.70 14.06 -3.92
N VAL A 300 12.67 13.77 -4.71
CA VAL A 300 12.58 14.11 -6.13
C VAL A 300 11.47 15.12 -6.37
N THR A 301 11.81 16.21 -7.04
CA THR A 301 10.86 17.24 -7.45
C THR A 301 10.90 17.47 -8.96
N ASP A 302 9.97 18.25 -9.49
CA ASP A 302 10.01 18.71 -10.88
C ASP A 302 11.26 19.57 -11.18
N TYR A 303 11.90 20.17 -10.19
CA TYR A 303 13.13 20.98 -10.35
C TYR A 303 14.41 20.15 -10.19
N GLY A 304 14.45 19.14 -9.34
CA GLY A 304 15.68 18.40 -9.11
C GLY A 304 15.55 17.23 -8.14
N VAL A 305 16.70 16.70 -7.78
CA VAL A 305 16.88 15.59 -6.84
C VAL A 305 17.73 16.09 -5.68
N ALA A 306 17.29 15.82 -4.48
CA ALA A 306 18.04 16.04 -3.24
C ALA A 306 18.32 14.71 -2.55
N VAL A 307 19.58 14.41 -2.32
CA VAL A 307 20.03 13.25 -1.54
C VAL A 307 20.18 13.70 -0.08
N ASN A 308 19.68 12.90 0.84
CA ASN A 308 19.75 13.22 2.27
C ASN A 308 21.18 13.00 2.78
N PRO A 309 21.89 14.06 3.20
CA PRO A 309 23.27 13.94 3.64
C PRO A 309 23.44 13.20 4.99
N ALA A 310 22.35 12.96 5.71
CA ALA A 310 22.34 12.18 6.95
C ALA A 310 22.17 10.68 6.72
N ARG A 311 22.04 10.25 5.46
CA ARG A 311 21.78 8.87 5.03
C ARG A 311 22.85 8.43 4.03
N GLU A 312 24.09 8.29 4.49
CA GLU A 312 25.22 7.80 3.70
C GLU A 312 25.28 6.25 3.69
#